data_c5335d72548cfb48b9c38259052190ff
#
_entry.id   c5335d72548cfb48b9c38259052190ff
#
_cell.length_a   1.000
_cell.length_b   1.000
_cell.length_c   1.000
_cell.angle_alpha   90.00
_cell.angle_beta   90.00
_cell.angle_gamma   90.00
#
_symmetry.space_group_name_H-M   'P 1'
#
loop_
_entity.id
_entity.type
_entity.pdbx_description
1 polymer ?
#
loop_
_entity_poly.entity_id
_entity_poly.type
_entity_poly.pdbx_seq_one_letter_code
_entity_poly.pdbx_strand_id
1 'polypeptide(L)'
;MNNRENTMAVLTYRDYTRIPVVSFGYWAETVMKWADEGHIGREEAINYVEAGDNSEGDKAIMKKLGFDFNWNSCFSSEVLLFPPFEEKILEEFPDGSRIIRDGQGLICKVKPGTVSIPAEIGTSMTDRKAWEELY
;
A
#
# COMPACT_ATOMS: atom_id res chain seq x y z
N MET A 1 -19.19 21.19 -8.60
CA MET A 1 -18.06 21.04 -7.67
C MET A 1 -17.24 19.86 -8.16
N ASN A 2 -15.93 20.03 -8.41
CA ASN A 2 -15.04 18.92 -8.76
C ASN A 2 -14.66 18.10 -7.52
N ASN A 3 -13.98 16.96 -7.69
CA ASN A 3 -13.63 16.06 -6.57
C ASN A 3 -12.83 16.77 -5.47
N ARG A 4 -11.86 17.64 -5.84
CA ARG A 4 -11.07 18.41 -4.88
C ARG A 4 -11.93 19.39 -4.08
N GLU A 5 -12.73 20.19 -4.77
CA GLU A 5 -13.61 21.18 -4.13
C GLU A 5 -14.59 20.50 -3.18
N ASN A 6 -15.20 19.41 -3.63
CA ASN A 6 -16.16 18.66 -2.83
C ASN A 6 -15.50 18.01 -1.60
N THR A 7 -14.31 17.41 -1.76
CA THR A 7 -13.56 16.84 -0.64
C THR A 7 -13.15 17.91 0.37
N MET A 8 -12.65 19.05 -0.11
CA MET A 8 -12.30 20.16 0.79
C MET A 8 -13.52 20.72 1.51
N ALA A 9 -14.67 20.77 0.87
CA ALA A 9 -15.91 21.20 1.51
C ALA A 9 -16.30 20.24 2.65
N VAL A 10 -16.25 18.92 2.42
CA VAL A 10 -16.50 17.91 3.48
C VAL A 10 -15.50 18.05 4.62
N LEU A 11 -14.20 18.12 4.33
CA LEU A 11 -13.14 18.20 5.35
C LEU A 11 -13.18 19.49 6.18
N THR A 12 -13.75 20.56 5.63
CA THR A 12 -13.88 21.87 6.30
C THR A 12 -15.29 22.17 6.77
N TYR A 13 -16.17 21.17 6.79
CA TYR A 13 -17.58 21.29 7.27
C TYR A 13 -18.37 22.38 6.53
N ARG A 14 -18.16 22.52 5.22
CA ARG A 14 -18.90 23.42 4.34
C ARG A 14 -19.94 22.66 3.53
N ASP A 15 -20.79 23.40 2.81
CA ASP A 15 -21.76 22.78 1.91
C ASP A 15 -21.05 21.96 0.82
N TYR A 16 -21.42 20.70 0.69
CA TYR A 16 -20.89 19.75 -0.29
C TYR A 16 -22.03 19.09 -1.07
N THR A 17 -21.72 18.58 -2.25
CA THR A 17 -22.71 17.89 -3.09
C THR A 17 -22.98 16.46 -2.63
N ARG A 18 -21.91 15.73 -2.28
CA ARG A 18 -21.97 14.36 -1.74
C ARG A 18 -20.65 14.01 -1.04
N ILE A 19 -20.69 13.00 -0.20
CA ILE A 19 -19.47 12.45 0.41
C ILE A 19 -18.68 11.72 -0.70
N PRO A 20 -17.38 12.04 -0.89
CA PRO A 20 -16.54 11.34 -1.85
C PRO A 20 -16.35 9.87 -1.46
N VAL A 21 -16.37 8.98 -2.44
CA VAL A 21 -15.99 7.57 -2.28
C VAL A 21 -14.55 7.44 -2.72
N VAL A 22 -13.66 7.11 -1.79
CA VAL A 22 -12.22 7.07 -2.03
C VAL A 22 -11.65 5.67 -1.80
N SER A 23 -10.58 5.33 -2.52
CA SER A 23 -9.77 4.14 -2.27
C SER A 23 -8.43 4.52 -1.64
N PHE A 24 -7.75 3.53 -1.04
CA PHE A 24 -6.38 3.63 -0.54
C PHE A 24 -5.46 2.63 -1.24
N GLY A 25 -5.82 2.22 -2.45
CA GLY A 25 -5.21 1.11 -3.15
C GLY A 25 -5.88 -0.22 -2.81
N TYR A 26 -5.36 -1.27 -3.40
CA TYR A 26 -5.90 -2.64 -3.29
C TYR A 26 -4.76 -3.64 -3.10
N TRP A 27 -5.07 -4.76 -2.45
CA TRP A 27 -4.14 -5.88 -2.41
C TRP A 27 -4.06 -6.57 -3.78
N ALA A 28 -2.88 -6.91 -4.23
CA ALA A 28 -2.67 -7.58 -5.51
C ALA A 28 -3.51 -8.87 -5.63
N GLU A 29 -3.57 -9.67 -4.57
CA GLU A 29 -4.36 -10.89 -4.51
C GLU A 29 -5.88 -10.60 -4.65
N THR A 30 -6.34 -9.51 -4.05
CA THR A 30 -7.75 -9.10 -4.15
C THR A 30 -8.09 -8.68 -5.57
N VAL A 31 -7.23 -7.90 -6.20
CA VAL A 31 -7.41 -7.44 -7.58
C VAL A 31 -7.41 -8.62 -8.55
N MET A 32 -6.47 -9.56 -8.39
CA MET A 32 -6.43 -10.76 -9.22
C MET A 32 -7.67 -11.64 -9.02
N LYS A 33 -8.15 -11.79 -7.78
CA LYS A 33 -9.39 -12.51 -7.48
C LYS A 33 -10.60 -11.85 -8.14
N TRP A 34 -10.71 -10.53 -8.09
CA TRP A 34 -11.80 -9.81 -8.77
C TRP A 34 -11.78 -10.01 -10.29
N ALA A 35 -10.59 -10.13 -10.88
CA ALA A 35 -10.46 -10.46 -12.29
C ALA A 35 -10.92 -11.89 -12.60
N ASP A 36 -10.55 -12.86 -11.75
CA ASP A 36 -10.96 -14.26 -11.89
C ASP A 36 -12.47 -14.44 -11.70
N GLU A 37 -13.10 -13.63 -10.84
CA GLU A 37 -14.56 -13.56 -10.63
C GLU A 37 -15.29 -12.75 -11.71
N GLY A 38 -14.58 -12.08 -12.62
CA GLY A 38 -15.15 -11.31 -13.74
C GLY A 38 -15.65 -9.91 -13.37
N HIS A 39 -15.30 -9.39 -12.20
CA HIS A 39 -15.67 -8.04 -11.77
C HIS A 39 -14.87 -6.94 -12.47
N ILE A 40 -13.60 -7.22 -12.80
CA ILE A 40 -12.70 -6.34 -13.55
C ILE A 40 -12.00 -7.10 -14.67
N GLY A 41 -11.39 -6.39 -15.60
CA GLY A 41 -10.62 -7.01 -16.68
C GLY A 41 -9.28 -7.55 -16.17
N ARG A 42 -8.85 -8.70 -16.72
CA ARG A 42 -7.57 -9.29 -16.31
C ARG A 42 -6.37 -8.42 -16.68
N GLU A 43 -6.42 -7.74 -17.80
CA GLU A 43 -5.38 -6.80 -18.22
C GLU A 43 -5.29 -5.60 -17.26
N GLU A 44 -6.44 -5.08 -16.82
CA GLU A 44 -6.52 -4.00 -15.82
C GLU A 44 -5.92 -4.45 -14.48
N ALA A 45 -6.22 -5.68 -14.06
CA ALA A 45 -5.68 -6.27 -12.84
C ALA A 45 -4.16 -6.44 -12.89
N ILE A 46 -3.63 -6.98 -13.99
CA ILE A 46 -2.19 -7.14 -14.19
C ILE A 46 -1.49 -5.78 -14.20
N ASN A 47 -2.02 -4.81 -14.93
CA ASN A 47 -1.45 -3.46 -14.97
C ASN A 47 -1.41 -2.82 -13.58
N TYR A 48 -2.47 -2.99 -12.77
CA TYR A 48 -2.45 -2.50 -11.39
C TYR A 48 -1.39 -3.20 -10.53
N VAL A 49 -1.27 -4.52 -10.63
CA VAL A 49 -0.30 -5.30 -9.84
C VAL A 49 1.15 -4.91 -10.18
N GLU A 50 1.43 -4.60 -11.44
CA GLU A 50 2.76 -4.21 -11.90
C GLU A 50 3.11 -2.74 -11.63
N ALA A 51 2.13 -1.84 -11.79
CA ALA A 51 2.37 -0.39 -11.77
C ALA A 51 1.78 0.32 -10.54
N GLY A 52 0.92 -0.34 -9.76
CA GLY A 52 0.38 0.17 -8.49
C GLY A 52 -0.64 1.30 -8.64
N ASP A 53 -0.74 2.08 -7.58
CA ASP A 53 -1.62 3.25 -7.49
C ASP A 53 -1.30 4.28 -8.58
N ASN A 54 -2.33 4.98 -9.05
CA ASN A 54 -2.28 5.96 -10.14
C ASN A 54 -1.98 5.39 -11.54
N SER A 55 -1.82 4.09 -11.69
CA SER A 55 -1.70 3.42 -12.99
C SER A 55 -2.99 3.50 -13.82
N GLU A 56 -2.92 3.14 -15.08
CA GLU A 56 -4.13 3.01 -15.90
C GLU A 56 -5.05 1.88 -15.40
N GLY A 57 -4.46 0.82 -14.84
CA GLY A 57 -5.20 -0.25 -14.16
C GLY A 57 -5.97 0.27 -12.94
N ASP A 58 -5.33 1.08 -12.07
CA ASP A 58 -5.98 1.73 -10.94
C ASP A 58 -7.18 2.58 -11.39
N LYS A 59 -6.97 3.45 -12.37
CA LYS A 59 -8.03 4.31 -12.91
C LYS A 59 -9.20 3.51 -13.49
N ALA A 60 -8.91 2.41 -14.19
CA ALA A 60 -9.93 1.54 -14.75
C ALA A 60 -10.73 0.83 -13.65
N ILE A 61 -10.06 0.31 -12.64
CA ILE A 61 -10.67 -0.34 -11.47
C ILE A 61 -11.54 0.65 -10.71
N MET A 62 -11.00 1.83 -10.38
CA MET A 62 -11.74 2.89 -9.69
C MET A 62 -13.02 3.26 -10.43
N LYS A 63 -12.94 3.44 -11.76
CA LYS A 63 -14.10 3.75 -12.60
C LYS A 63 -15.17 2.65 -12.55
N LYS A 64 -14.78 1.38 -12.58
CA LYS A 64 -15.70 0.24 -12.50
C LYS A 64 -16.37 0.11 -11.13
N LEU A 65 -15.63 0.35 -10.06
CA LEU A 65 -16.12 0.25 -8.70
C LEU A 65 -16.82 1.53 -8.21
N GLY A 66 -16.81 2.60 -9.00
CA GLY A 66 -17.47 3.86 -8.67
C GLY A 66 -16.74 4.71 -7.64
N PHE A 67 -15.42 4.57 -7.50
CA PHE A 67 -14.60 5.46 -6.69
C PHE A 67 -14.37 6.80 -7.40
N ASP A 68 -14.28 7.86 -6.62
CA ASP A 68 -14.01 9.21 -7.12
C ASP A 68 -12.54 9.47 -7.37
N PHE A 69 -11.69 8.95 -6.48
CA PHE A 69 -10.23 9.03 -6.59
C PHE A 69 -9.56 8.07 -5.60
N ASN A 70 -8.27 7.78 -5.85
CA ASN A 70 -7.40 7.09 -4.92
C ASN A 70 -6.75 8.14 -4.00
N TRP A 71 -6.86 7.97 -2.68
CA TRP A 71 -6.31 8.90 -1.69
C TRP A 71 -4.79 9.03 -1.81
N ASN A 72 -4.10 7.95 -2.14
CA ASN A 72 -2.65 7.94 -2.35
C ASN A 72 -2.22 8.78 -3.56
N SER A 73 -3.17 9.19 -4.43
CA SER A 73 -2.89 10.08 -5.56
C SER A 73 -2.86 11.57 -5.19
N CYS A 74 -3.32 11.93 -3.99
CA CYS A 74 -3.48 13.34 -3.62
C CYS A 74 -2.14 14.02 -3.34
N PHE A 75 -1.21 13.30 -2.73
CA PHE A 75 0.17 13.77 -2.49
C PHE A 75 1.08 12.56 -2.19
N SER A 76 2.36 12.76 -2.43
CA SER A 76 3.41 11.84 -2.02
C SER A 76 4.32 12.55 -1.04
N SER A 77 4.64 11.92 0.08
CA SER A 77 5.60 12.42 1.05
C SER A 77 6.60 11.33 1.40
N GLU A 78 7.83 11.73 1.64
CA GLU A 78 8.87 10.85 2.17
C GLU A 78 8.68 10.73 3.67
N VAL A 79 8.04 9.66 4.09
CA VAL A 79 7.74 9.36 5.51
C VAL A 79 8.56 8.18 6.03
N LEU A 80 9.42 7.62 5.19
CA LEU A 80 10.23 6.47 5.50
C LEU A 80 11.55 6.90 6.13
N LEU A 81 12.18 5.97 6.84
CA LEU A 81 13.47 6.17 7.46
C LEU A 81 14.55 6.41 6.38
N PHE A 82 15.38 7.45 6.57
CA PHE A 82 16.49 7.77 5.68
C PHE A 82 17.78 8.08 6.46
N PRO A 83 18.90 7.39 6.16
CA PRO A 83 19.03 6.28 5.21
C PRO A 83 18.24 5.04 5.64
N PRO A 84 17.76 4.20 4.69
CA PRO A 84 17.09 2.97 5.04
C PRO A 84 18.09 1.95 5.62
N PHE A 85 17.58 1.02 6.41
CA PHE A 85 18.35 -0.15 6.79
C PHE A 85 18.69 -1.02 5.57
N GLU A 86 19.82 -1.72 5.65
CA GLU A 86 20.08 -2.81 4.71
C GLU A 86 19.07 -3.93 4.92
N GLU A 87 18.33 -4.27 3.88
CA GLU A 87 17.40 -5.40 3.91
C GLU A 87 18.18 -6.71 4.04
N LYS A 88 17.77 -7.57 4.97
CA LYS A 88 18.51 -8.80 5.27
C LYS A 88 17.58 -9.94 5.64
N ILE A 89 17.84 -11.11 5.05
CA ILE A 89 17.24 -12.36 5.53
C ILE A 89 17.98 -12.76 6.81
N LEU A 90 17.25 -12.84 7.91
CA LEU A 90 17.78 -13.24 9.22
C LEU A 90 17.66 -14.74 9.44
N GLU A 91 16.58 -15.34 8.94
CA GLU A 91 16.31 -16.77 9.06
C GLU A 91 15.48 -17.26 7.88
N GLU A 92 15.70 -18.49 7.45
CA GLU A 92 14.93 -19.16 6.38
C GLU A 92 14.46 -20.52 6.87
N PHE A 93 13.17 -20.84 6.63
CA PHE A 93 12.54 -22.06 7.09
C PHE A 93 12.32 -23.06 5.93
N PRO A 94 12.20 -24.38 6.23
CA PRO A 94 12.00 -25.39 5.19
C PRO A 94 10.71 -25.22 4.36
N ASP A 95 9.71 -24.54 4.90
CA ASP A 95 8.46 -24.21 4.20
C ASP A 95 8.59 -22.99 3.27
N GLY A 96 9.80 -22.44 3.14
CA GLY A 96 10.10 -21.24 2.36
C GLY A 96 9.71 -19.94 3.04
N SER A 97 9.16 -19.96 4.25
CA SER A 97 8.96 -18.74 5.02
C SER A 97 10.30 -18.20 5.51
N ARG A 98 10.37 -16.87 5.72
CA ARG A 98 11.60 -16.15 6.10
C ARG A 98 11.32 -15.17 7.20
N ILE A 99 12.31 -14.94 8.05
CA ILE A 99 12.40 -13.76 8.88
C ILE A 99 13.35 -12.80 8.20
N ILE A 100 12.87 -11.61 7.92
CA ILE A 100 13.65 -10.55 7.27
C ILE A 100 13.71 -9.31 8.15
N ARG A 101 14.77 -8.52 8.00
CA ARG A 101 14.79 -7.12 8.39
C ARG A 101 14.55 -6.31 7.12
N ASP A 102 13.54 -5.46 7.14
CA ASP A 102 13.22 -4.57 6.03
C ASP A 102 13.99 -3.23 6.09
N GLY A 103 13.80 -2.39 5.06
CA GLY A 103 14.44 -1.08 4.99
C GLY A 103 14.01 -0.08 6.07
N GLN A 104 12.96 -0.37 6.84
CA GLN A 104 12.53 0.43 8.00
C GLN A 104 13.07 -0.12 9.33
N GLY A 105 13.87 -1.20 9.27
CA GLY A 105 14.40 -1.86 10.44
C GLY A 105 13.41 -2.76 11.16
N LEU A 106 12.24 -3.01 10.59
CA LEU A 106 11.27 -3.96 11.12
C LEU A 106 11.73 -5.38 10.87
N ILE A 107 11.50 -6.25 11.84
CA ILE A 107 11.73 -7.67 11.72
C ILE A 107 10.40 -8.34 11.42
N CYS A 108 10.28 -8.90 10.23
CA CYS A 108 9.03 -9.40 9.69
C CYS A 108 9.14 -10.87 9.31
N LYS A 109 8.06 -11.63 9.54
CA LYS A 109 7.91 -12.97 8.98
C LYS A 109 7.11 -12.89 7.68
N VAL A 110 7.74 -13.33 6.58
CA VAL A 110 7.16 -13.36 5.25
C VAL A 110 6.94 -14.80 4.79
N LYS A 111 5.91 -15.02 3.97
CA LYS A 111 5.61 -16.33 3.37
C LYS A 111 5.67 -16.24 1.86
N PRO A 112 6.11 -17.31 1.16
CA PRO A 112 6.07 -17.35 -0.30
C PRO A 112 4.64 -17.13 -0.83
N GLY A 113 4.53 -16.35 -1.91
CA GLY A 113 3.25 -16.09 -2.58
C GLY A 113 2.28 -15.19 -1.83
N THR A 114 2.69 -14.60 -0.70
CA THR A 114 1.89 -13.62 0.04
C THR A 114 2.50 -12.24 -0.16
N VAL A 115 1.74 -11.29 -0.72
CA VAL A 115 2.15 -9.89 -0.94
C VAL A 115 1.41 -8.91 -0.02
N SER A 116 0.58 -9.40 0.90
CA SER A 116 -0.05 -8.63 1.97
C SER A 116 0.96 -8.22 3.04
N ILE A 117 0.53 -7.39 3.99
CA ILE A 117 1.38 -6.88 5.08
C ILE A 117 2.04 -8.05 5.80
N PRO A 118 3.39 -8.10 5.87
CA PRO A 118 4.10 -9.13 6.61
C PRO A 118 3.75 -9.09 8.11
N ALA A 119 3.88 -10.23 8.78
CA ALA A 119 3.73 -10.26 10.23
C ALA A 119 4.96 -9.63 10.89
N GLU A 120 4.80 -8.46 11.48
CA GLU A 120 5.83 -7.82 12.28
C GLU A 120 6.03 -8.60 13.58
N ILE A 121 7.27 -8.99 13.87
CA ILE A 121 7.66 -9.76 15.06
C ILE A 121 8.70 -9.03 15.92
N GLY A 122 9.20 -7.89 15.47
CA GLY A 122 10.17 -7.08 16.21
C GLY A 122 10.68 -5.89 15.40
N THR A 123 11.63 -5.17 16.00
CA THR A 123 12.29 -4.03 15.38
C THR A 123 13.77 -3.99 15.73
N SER A 124 14.60 -3.45 14.83
CA SER A 124 16.00 -3.17 15.09
C SER A 124 16.20 -1.91 15.92
N MET A 125 15.22 -1.00 15.95
CA MET A 125 15.23 0.23 16.75
C MET A 125 14.46 0.02 18.05
N THR A 126 15.12 -0.59 19.03
CA THR A 126 14.51 -0.93 20.33
C THR A 126 14.57 0.21 21.33
N ASP A 127 15.55 1.09 21.21
CA ASP A 127 15.77 2.19 22.13
C ASP A 127 16.61 3.33 21.50
N ARG A 128 16.87 4.38 22.28
CA ARG A 128 17.64 5.52 21.84
C ARG A 128 19.10 5.16 21.48
N LYS A 129 19.68 4.18 22.16
CA LYS A 129 21.05 3.75 21.88
C LYS A 129 21.15 3.10 20.51
N ALA A 130 20.17 2.25 20.17
CA ALA A 130 20.07 1.65 18.84
C ALA A 130 19.92 2.73 17.75
N TRP A 131 19.17 3.80 18.02
CA TRP A 131 19.09 4.96 17.15
C TRP A 131 20.46 5.64 16.98
N GLU A 132 21.16 5.95 18.06
CA GLU A 132 22.46 6.66 18.06
C GLU A 132 23.60 5.83 17.42
N GLU A 133 23.47 4.49 17.37
CA GLU A 133 24.41 3.61 16.68
C GLU A 133 24.18 3.58 15.16
N LEU A 134 23.01 3.99 14.68
CA LEU A 134 22.60 3.93 13.28
C LEU A 134 22.67 5.29 12.57
N TYR A 135 22.66 6.38 13.35
CA TYR A 135 22.68 7.76 12.90
C TYR A 135 23.72 8.59 13.64
#